data_d1166b5fe2bd5b8daa526ca76541bd54
#
_entry.id   d1166b5fe2bd5b8daa526ca76541bd54
#
_cell.length_a   1.000
_cell.length_b   1.000
_cell.length_c   1.000
_cell.angle_alpha   90.00
_cell.angle_beta   90.00
_cell.angle_gamma   90.00
#
_symmetry.space_group_name_H-M   'P 1'
#
loop_
_entity.id
_entity.type
_entity.pdbx_description
1 polymer ?
#
loop_
_entity_poly.entity_id
_entity_poly.type
_entity_poly.pdbx_seq_one_letter_code
_entity_poly.pdbx_strand_id
1 'polypeptide(L)'
;EAIEARLKEIEDEQISLSDSLSKIEKDDANARQKVNIYANRLHAIKRYMDKRNLPGIPQEFLEIFFTASNNTEALMDELEGDKINIESTNRLLEILTNDMNELEEATYRIVQNATLTEQLLQYSNRYRSFDDHVQAAFDESLYIFEREYDYAASFKVISDALEMVEAGVTDRFVTSYEKTREQIRF
;
A
#
# COMPACT_ATOMS: atom_id res chain seq x y z
N GLU A 1 19.52 -42.85 -42.93
CA GLU A 1 19.09 -41.46 -43.14
C GLU A 1 17.73 -41.17 -42.49
N ALA A 2 16.65 -41.95 -42.74
CA ALA A 2 15.32 -41.71 -42.17
C ALA A 2 15.27 -41.92 -40.64
N ILE A 3 16.01 -42.91 -40.13
CA ILE A 3 16.10 -43.20 -38.71
C ILE A 3 16.89 -42.13 -37.96
N GLU A 4 17.95 -41.62 -38.54
CA GLU A 4 18.75 -40.55 -38.00
C GLU A 4 17.99 -39.23 -37.91
N ALA A 5 17.20 -38.91 -38.94
CA ALA A 5 16.33 -37.73 -38.93
C ALA A 5 15.26 -37.80 -37.81
N ARG A 6 14.67 -39.01 -37.62
CA ARG A 6 13.68 -39.23 -36.59
C ARG A 6 14.26 -39.15 -35.17
N LEU A 7 15.46 -39.70 -34.98
CA LEU A 7 16.20 -39.58 -33.70
C LEU A 7 16.47 -38.14 -33.35
N LYS A 8 16.88 -37.35 -34.34
CA LYS A 8 17.16 -35.91 -34.13
C LYS A 8 15.91 -35.14 -33.78
N GLU A 9 14.76 -35.43 -34.43
CA GLU A 9 13.47 -34.83 -34.07
C GLU A 9 13.09 -35.16 -32.62
N ILE A 10 13.27 -36.40 -32.16
CA ILE A 10 12.99 -36.80 -30.78
C ILE A 10 13.92 -36.13 -29.81
N GLU A 11 15.21 -35.99 -30.11
CA GLU A 11 16.17 -35.27 -29.28
C GLU A 11 15.78 -33.79 -29.17
N ASP A 12 15.41 -33.12 -30.27
CA ASP A 12 14.98 -31.72 -30.29
C ASP A 12 13.70 -31.52 -29.47
N GLU A 13 12.74 -32.44 -29.58
CA GLU A 13 11.50 -32.44 -28.77
C GLU A 13 11.81 -32.60 -27.27
N GLN A 14 12.75 -33.47 -26.89
CA GLN A 14 13.16 -33.68 -25.51
C GLN A 14 13.85 -32.45 -24.92
N ILE A 15 14.71 -31.78 -25.69
CA ILE A 15 15.36 -30.54 -25.28
C ILE A 15 14.31 -29.44 -25.08
N SER A 16 13.35 -29.30 -25.99
CA SER A 16 12.26 -28.32 -25.90
C SER A 16 11.38 -28.56 -24.67
N LEU A 17 11.05 -29.81 -24.37
CA LEU A 17 10.29 -30.19 -23.16
C LEU A 17 11.07 -29.89 -21.88
N SER A 18 12.36 -30.23 -21.87
CA SER A 18 13.24 -29.96 -20.73
C SER A 18 13.35 -28.47 -20.44
N ASP A 19 13.51 -27.63 -21.47
CA ASP A 19 13.56 -26.17 -21.36
C ASP A 19 12.22 -25.62 -20.87
N SER A 20 11.09 -26.13 -21.35
CA SER A 20 9.76 -25.74 -20.91
C SER A 20 9.50 -26.10 -19.45
N LEU A 21 9.88 -27.29 -19.00
CA LEU A 21 9.77 -27.73 -17.61
C LEU A 21 10.65 -26.88 -16.69
N SER A 22 11.88 -26.60 -17.12
CA SER A 22 12.81 -25.75 -16.36
C SER A 22 12.26 -24.33 -16.15
N LYS A 23 11.62 -23.76 -17.19
CA LYS A 23 10.97 -22.46 -17.11
C LYS A 23 9.77 -22.48 -16.15
N ILE A 24 8.93 -23.53 -16.20
CA ILE A 24 7.78 -23.71 -15.31
C ILE A 24 8.24 -23.78 -13.85
N GLU A 25 9.25 -24.58 -13.55
CA GLU A 25 9.81 -24.71 -12.19
C GLU A 25 10.36 -23.38 -11.68
N LYS A 26 11.05 -22.61 -12.53
CA LYS A 26 11.59 -21.31 -12.20
C LYS A 26 10.48 -20.28 -11.94
N ASP A 27 9.44 -20.26 -12.77
CA ASP A 27 8.30 -19.35 -12.62
C ASP A 27 7.52 -19.67 -11.33
N ASP A 28 7.35 -20.95 -11.00
CA ASP A 28 6.71 -21.39 -9.76
C ASP A 28 7.52 -20.96 -8.52
N ALA A 29 8.82 -21.21 -8.52
CA ALA A 29 9.70 -20.80 -7.42
C ALA A 29 9.70 -19.28 -7.23
N ASN A 30 9.69 -18.53 -8.32
CA ASN A 30 9.62 -17.07 -8.30
C ASN A 30 8.28 -16.57 -7.74
N ALA A 31 7.16 -17.19 -8.14
CA ALA A 31 5.83 -16.85 -7.62
C ALA A 31 5.72 -17.14 -6.11
N ARG A 32 6.24 -18.29 -5.65
CA ARG A 32 6.27 -18.65 -4.22
C ARG A 32 7.11 -17.65 -3.40
N GLN A 33 8.24 -17.22 -3.92
CA GLN A 33 9.08 -16.22 -3.27
C GLN A 33 8.35 -14.88 -3.16
N LYS A 34 7.73 -14.42 -4.22
CA LYS A 34 6.99 -13.15 -4.24
C LYS A 34 5.79 -13.15 -3.31
N VAL A 35 5.00 -14.24 -3.27
CA VAL A 35 3.85 -14.32 -2.36
C VAL A 35 4.27 -14.27 -0.90
N ASN A 36 5.40 -14.91 -0.54
CA ASN A 36 5.94 -14.82 0.81
C ASN A 36 6.39 -13.39 1.16
N ILE A 37 7.04 -12.71 0.24
CA ILE A 37 7.42 -11.31 0.40
C ILE A 37 6.18 -10.44 0.64
N TYR A 38 5.14 -10.60 -0.16
CA TYR A 38 3.92 -9.82 -0.03
C TYR A 38 3.15 -10.12 1.25
N ALA A 39 3.09 -11.39 1.68
CA ALA A 39 2.50 -11.75 2.96
C ALA A 39 3.23 -11.07 4.14
N ASN A 40 4.56 -11.05 4.10
CA ASN A 40 5.37 -10.37 5.11
C ASN A 40 5.17 -8.85 5.08
N ARG A 41 5.05 -8.26 3.90
CA ARG A 41 4.75 -6.82 3.73
C ARG A 41 3.38 -6.47 4.29
N LEU A 42 2.36 -7.28 4.07
CA LEU A 42 1.03 -7.09 4.66
C LEU A 42 1.08 -7.05 6.18
N HIS A 43 1.81 -7.98 6.80
CA HIS A 43 2.02 -7.98 8.25
C HIS A 43 2.77 -6.72 8.73
N ALA A 44 3.79 -6.31 8.00
CA ALA A 44 4.56 -5.10 8.31
C ALA A 44 3.70 -3.84 8.22
N ILE A 45 2.85 -3.71 7.20
CA ILE A 45 1.93 -2.59 7.02
C ILE A 45 0.92 -2.54 8.17
N LYS A 46 0.33 -3.68 8.53
CA LYS A 46 -0.60 -3.78 9.65
C LYS A 46 0.04 -3.32 10.96
N ARG A 47 1.23 -3.82 11.28
CA ARG A 47 1.97 -3.41 12.47
C ARG A 47 2.30 -1.93 12.47
N TYR A 48 2.69 -1.39 11.31
CA TYR A 48 2.97 0.03 11.15
C TYR A 48 1.75 0.89 11.46
N MET A 49 0.58 0.53 10.93
CA MET A 49 -0.67 1.24 11.20
C MET A 49 -1.09 1.12 12.67
N ASP A 50 -0.97 -0.05 13.26
CA ASP A 50 -1.31 -0.28 14.67
C ASP A 50 -0.45 0.59 15.62
N LYS A 51 0.83 0.77 15.28
CA LYS A 51 1.76 1.58 16.09
C LYS A 51 1.51 3.08 16.00
N ARG A 52 0.83 3.55 14.97
CA ARG A 52 0.54 5.00 14.80
C ARG A 52 -0.51 5.51 15.77
N ASN A 53 -1.24 4.62 16.42
CA ASN A 53 -2.23 4.95 17.44
C ASN A 53 -3.26 5.98 16.95
N LEU A 54 -3.75 5.78 15.73
CA LEU A 54 -4.77 6.62 15.12
C LEU A 54 -6.12 6.43 15.85
N PRO A 55 -7.00 7.45 15.88
CA PRO A 55 -8.35 7.32 16.46
C PRO A 55 -9.18 6.18 15.84
N GLY A 56 -8.96 5.91 14.56
CA GLY A 56 -9.57 4.80 13.85
C GLY A 56 -8.88 4.59 12.50
N ILE A 57 -9.15 3.43 11.92
CA ILE A 57 -8.58 3.06 10.63
C ILE A 57 -9.56 3.47 9.53
N PRO A 58 -9.12 4.26 8.52
CA PRO A 58 -9.98 4.66 7.41
C PRO A 58 -10.53 3.45 6.65
N GLN A 59 -11.78 3.54 6.21
CA GLN A 59 -12.43 2.50 5.42
C GLN A 59 -11.66 2.21 4.12
N GLU A 60 -11.11 3.22 3.48
CA GLU A 60 -10.27 3.10 2.29
C GLU A 60 -9.10 2.14 2.52
N PHE A 61 -8.38 2.30 3.64
CA PHE A 61 -7.28 1.40 3.98
C PHE A 61 -7.75 -0.04 4.17
N LEU A 62 -8.85 -0.24 4.90
CA LEU A 62 -9.40 -1.57 5.17
C LEU A 62 -9.79 -2.29 3.88
N GLU A 63 -10.43 -1.59 2.95
CA GLU A 63 -10.84 -2.15 1.65
C GLU A 63 -9.63 -2.60 0.83
N ILE A 64 -8.61 -1.76 0.70
CA ILE A 64 -7.38 -2.08 -0.04
C ILE A 64 -6.62 -3.23 0.66
N PHE A 65 -6.52 -3.18 1.99
CA PHE A 65 -5.85 -4.19 2.79
C PHE A 65 -6.52 -5.57 2.65
N PHE A 66 -7.83 -5.63 2.77
CA PHE A 66 -8.57 -6.89 2.62
C PHE A 66 -8.50 -7.44 1.21
N THR A 67 -8.55 -6.57 0.19
CA THR A 67 -8.37 -6.99 -1.20
C THR A 67 -7.00 -7.62 -1.41
N ALA A 68 -5.94 -6.99 -0.93
CA ALA A 68 -4.58 -7.52 -1.01
C ALA A 68 -4.42 -8.83 -0.24
N SER A 69 -5.02 -8.93 0.95
CA SER A 69 -5.00 -10.15 1.76
C SER A 69 -5.72 -11.31 1.07
N ASN A 70 -6.90 -11.06 0.51
CA ASN A 70 -7.67 -12.08 -0.19
C ASN A 70 -6.95 -12.57 -1.45
N ASN A 71 -6.34 -11.66 -2.21
CA ASN A 71 -5.56 -12.03 -3.39
C ASN A 71 -4.28 -12.77 -3.04
N THR A 72 -3.67 -12.48 -1.89
CA THR A 72 -2.53 -13.25 -1.37
C THR A 72 -2.94 -14.68 -1.04
N GLU A 73 -4.06 -14.86 -0.33
CA GLU A 73 -4.61 -16.19 -0.05
C GLU A 73 -4.95 -16.95 -1.32
N ALA A 74 -5.59 -16.31 -2.28
CA ALA A 74 -5.94 -16.94 -3.56
C ALA A 74 -4.69 -17.43 -4.31
N LEU A 75 -3.62 -16.64 -4.30
CA LEU A 75 -2.36 -17.04 -4.92
C LEU A 75 -1.68 -18.18 -4.16
N MET A 76 -1.71 -18.17 -2.84
CA MET A 76 -1.20 -19.28 -2.01
C MET A 76 -1.95 -20.58 -2.32
N ASP A 77 -3.26 -20.53 -2.39
CA ASP A 77 -4.10 -21.68 -2.72
C ASP A 77 -3.81 -22.23 -4.11
N GLU A 78 -3.64 -21.37 -5.10
CA GLU A 78 -3.26 -21.73 -6.46
C GLU A 78 -1.90 -22.45 -6.50
N LEU A 79 -0.92 -21.98 -5.72
CA LEU A 79 0.43 -22.57 -5.67
C LEU A 79 0.47 -23.87 -4.87
N GLU A 80 -0.44 -24.11 -3.94
CA GLU A 80 -0.55 -25.35 -3.18
C GLU A 80 -1.37 -26.43 -3.87
N GLY A 81 -2.08 -26.09 -4.95
CA GLY A 81 -2.88 -27.02 -5.72
C GLY A 81 -2.04 -28.04 -6.49
N ASP A 82 -2.65 -29.20 -6.81
CA ASP A 82 -1.99 -30.27 -7.56
C ASP A 82 -1.69 -29.89 -9.03
N LYS A 83 -2.41 -28.91 -9.55
CA LYS A 83 -2.24 -28.40 -10.92
C LYS A 83 -2.02 -26.90 -10.86
N ILE A 84 -0.80 -26.50 -11.15
CA ILE A 84 -0.46 -25.07 -11.25
C ILE A 84 -0.79 -24.60 -12.66
N ASN A 85 -1.71 -23.64 -12.75
CA ASN A 85 -1.98 -22.91 -13.99
C ASN A 85 -1.10 -21.66 -14.01
N ILE A 86 -0.06 -21.67 -14.84
CA ILE A 86 0.94 -20.58 -14.91
C ILE A 86 0.29 -19.26 -15.32
N GLU A 87 -0.64 -19.28 -16.25
CA GLU A 87 -1.33 -18.09 -16.71
C GLU A 87 -2.18 -17.46 -15.60
N SER A 88 -2.93 -18.28 -14.86
CA SER A 88 -3.70 -17.83 -13.69
C SER A 88 -2.79 -17.31 -12.57
N THR A 89 -1.70 -18.00 -12.30
CA THR A 89 -0.69 -17.61 -11.29
C THR A 89 -0.06 -16.26 -11.63
N ASN A 90 0.35 -16.07 -12.87
CA ASN A 90 0.94 -14.80 -13.33
C ASN A 90 -0.06 -13.64 -13.26
N ARG A 91 -1.32 -13.89 -13.59
CA ARG A 91 -2.40 -12.90 -13.50
C ARG A 91 -2.64 -12.49 -12.04
N LEU A 92 -2.75 -13.43 -11.13
CA LEU A 92 -2.91 -13.17 -9.70
C LEU A 92 -1.70 -12.42 -9.13
N LEU A 93 -0.51 -12.77 -9.55
CA LEU A 93 0.71 -12.11 -9.12
C LEU A 93 0.77 -10.64 -9.58
N GLU A 94 0.35 -10.35 -10.80
CA GLU A 94 0.25 -8.99 -11.32
C GLU A 94 -0.79 -8.16 -10.55
N ILE A 95 -1.97 -8.72 -10.32
CA ILE A 95 -3.03 -8.09 -9.52
C ILE A 95 -2.50 -7.78 -8.11
N LEU A 96 -1.86 -8.75 -7.47
CA LEU A 96 -1.32 -8.60 -6.12
C LEU A 96 -0.21 -7.55 -6.04
N THR A 97 0.64 -7.47 -7.05
CA THR A 97 1.68 -6.44 -7.15
C THR A 97 1.06 -5.04 -7.19
N ASN A 98 0.00 -4.86 -7.98
CA ASN A 98 -0.72 -3.59 -8.05
C ASN A 98 -1.43 -3.27 -6.72
N ASP A 99 -2.06 -4.25 -6.09
CA ASP A 99 -2.71 -4.09 -4.78
C ASP A 99 -1.71 -3.66 -3.71
N MET A 100 -0.53 -4.27 -3.69
CA MET A 100 0.53 -3.93 -2.72
C MET A 100 1.05 -2.51 -2.92
N ASN A 101 1.25 -2.08 -4.16
CA ASN A 101 1.66 -0.71 -4.46
C ASN A 101 0.59 0.31 -4.02
N GLU A 102 -0.67 0.03 -4.32
CA GLU A 102 -1.80 0.88 -3.90
C GLU A 102 -1.91 0.95 -2.37
N LEU A 103 -1.74 -0.18 -1.69
CA LEU A 103 -1.77 -0.24 -0.24
C LEU A 103 -0.64 0.57 0.41
N GLU A 104 0.57 0.48 -0.11
CA GLU A 104 1.71 1.27 0.38
C GLU A 104 1.46 2.77 0.20
N GLU A 105 1.02 3.19 -0.97
CA GLU A 105 0.70 4.60 -1.26
C GLU A 105 -0.40 5.12 -0.34
N ALA A 106 -1.48 4.33 -0.15
CA ALA A 106 -2.56 4.69 0.76
C ALA A 106 -2.08 4.81 2.21
N THR A 107 -1.22 3.89 2.65
CA THR A 107 -0.64 3.91 4.00
C THR A 107 0.17 5.18 4.24
N TYR A 108 1.06 5.55 3.31
CA TYR A 108 1.83 6.78 3.40
C TYR A 108 0.94 8.02 3.44
N ARG A 109 -0.03 8.11 2.56
CA ARG A 109 -0.95 9.25 2.47
C ARG A 109 -1.77 9.41 3.76
N ILE A 110 -2.32 8.33 4.28
CA ILE A 110 -3.13 8.34 5.50
C ILE A 110 -2.30 8.80 6.70
N VAL A 111 -1.12 8.25 6.88
CA VAL A 111 -0.22 8.62 7.99
C VAL A 111 0.27 10.05 7.85
N GLN A 112 0.62 10.49 6.66
CA GLN A 112 1.02 11.87 6.41
C GLN A 112 -0.11 12.85 6.75
N ASN A 113 -1.31 12.60 6.26
CA ASN A 113 -2.47 13.46 6.54
C ASN A 113 -2.79 13.51 8.03
N ALA A 114 -2.78 12.37 8.72
CA ALA A 114 -3.03 12.32 10.15
C ALA A 114 -1.96 13.08 10.96
N THR A 115 -0.69 12.87 10.64
CA THR A 115 0.43 13.53 11.33
C THR A 115 0.40 15.04 11.13
N LEU A 116 0.21 15.48 9.88
CA LEU A 116 0.13 16.91 9.56
C LEU A 116 -1.11 17.56 10.18
N THR A 117 -2.24 16.88 10.23
CA THR A 117 -3.45 17.38 10.91
C THR A 117 -3.17 17.64 12.38
N GLU A 118 -2.58 16.69 13.09
CA GLU A 118 -2.22 16.85 14.50
C GLU A 118 -1.28 18.06 14.71
N GLN A 119 -0.26 18.20 13.87
CA GLN A 119 0.68 19.30 13.93
C GLN A 119 -0.02 20.65 13.68
N LEU A 120 -0.89 20.73 12.68
CA LEU A 120 -1.59 21.98 12.37
C LEU A 120 -2.65 22.32 13.42
N LEU A 121 -3.34 21.32 13.97
CA LEU A 121 -4.27 21.55 15.10
C LEU A 121 -3.52 22.14 16.31
N GLN A 122 -2.36 21.60 16.64
CA GLN A 122 -1.53 22.13 17.71
C GLN A 122 -1.01 23.54 17.40
N TYR A 123 -0.57 23.76 16.18
CA TYR A 123 -0.10 25.08 15.73
C TYR A 123 -1.20 26.12 15.76
N SER A 124 -2.45 25.75 15.47
CA SER A 124 -3.61 26.64 15.45
C SER A 124 -3.92 27.25 16.82
N ASN A 125 -3.43 26.68 17.91
CA ASN A 125 -3.66 27.19 19.26
C ASN A 125 -3.20 28.65 19.42
N ARG A 126 -2.21 29.12 18.66
CA ARG A 126 -1.76 30.52 18.68
C ARG A 126 -2.78 31.52 18.13
N TYR A 127 -3.78 31.05 17.36
CA TYR A 127 -4.81 31.88 16.71
C TYR A 127 -6.21 31.71 17.30
N ARG A 128 -6.51 30.58 17.93
CA ARG A 128 -7.86 30.19 18.33
C ARG A 128 -8.55 31.17 19.27
N SER A 129 -7.82 31.84 20.13
CA SER A 129 -8.37 32.73 21.15
C SER A 129 -8.90 34.06 20.58
N PHE A 130 -8.46 34.44 19.39
CA PHE A 130 -8.79 35.72 18.77
C PHE A 130 -9.27 35.61 17.32
N ASP A 131 -9.30 34.43 16.73
CA ASP A 131 -9.79 34.21 15.38
C ASP A 131 -10.90 33.14 15.41
N ASP A 132 -12.14 33.59 15.25
CA ASP A 132 -13.31 32.72 15.31
C ASP A 132 -13.35 31.70 14.16
N HIS A 133 -12.81 32.06 12.99
CA HIS A 133 -12.73 31.15 11.84
C HIS A 133 -11.76 30.01 12.12
N VAL A 134 -10.61 30.30 12.69
CA VAL A 134 -9.63 29.28 13.09
C VAL A 134 -10.21 28.37 14.18
N GLN A 135 -10.93 28.97 15.17
CA GLN A 135 -11.58 28.18 16.21
C GLN A 135 -12.64 27.22 15.62
N ALA A 136 -13.47 27.69 14.72
CA ALA A 136 -14.48 26.86 14.07
C ALA A 136 -13.83 25.74 13.25
N ALA A 137 -12.78 26.04 12.51
CA ALA A 137 -12.04 25.06 11.73
C ALA A 137 -11.34 24.03 12.60
N PHE A 138 -10.80 24.45 13.74
CA PHE A 138 -10.21 23.53 14.74
C PHE A 138 -11.26 22.52 15.21
N ASP A 139 -12.43 22.98 15.62
CA ASP A 139 -13.50 22.12 16.13
C ASP A 139 -13.99 21.14 15.04
N GLU A 140 -14.17 21.60 13.81
CA GLU A 140 -14.59 20.76 12.68
C GLU A 140 -13.52 19.74 12.31
N SER A 141 -12.27 20.17 12.18
CA SER A 141 -11.13 19.29 11.85
C SER A 141 -10.95 18.21 12.91
N LEU A 142 -11.02 18.57 14.19
CA LEU A 142 -10.89 17.64 15.30
C LEU A 142 -12.02 16.60 15.30
N TYR A 143 -13.25 17.03 15.03
CA TYR A 143 -14.40 16.13 14.94
C TYR A 143 -14.21 15.12 13.81
N ILE A 144 -13.84 15.56 12.62
CA ILE A 144 -13.59 14.68 11.47
C ILE A 144 -12.45 13.70 11.81
N PHE A 145 -11.37 14.19 12.41
CA PHE A 145 -10.22 13.39 12.81
C PHE A 145 -10.57 12.28 13.82
N GLU A 146 -11.32 12.63 14.87
CA GLU A 146 -11.61 11.70 15.96
C GLU A 146 -12.84 10.79 15.71
N ARG A 147 -13.75 11.20 14.82
CA ARG A 147 -15.03 10.52 14.64
C ARG A 147 -15.25 9.92 13.26
N GLU A 148 -14.74 10.57 12.22
CA GLU A 148 -14.94 10.14 10.84
C GLU A 148 -13.72 9.42 10.27
N TYR A 149 -12.55 9.61 10.87
CA TYR A 149 -11.26 9.04 10.44
C TYR A 149 -10.86 9.43 9.02
N ASP A 150 -11.41 10.53 8.51
CA ASP A 150 -11.07 11.11 7.22
C ASP A 150 -9.96 12.14 7.41
N TYR A 151 -8.73 11.65 7.43
CA TYR A 151 -7.55 12.48 7.71
C TYR A 151 -7.24 13.48 6.60
N ALA A 152 -7.60 13.16 5.35
CA ALA A 152 -7.48 14.10 4.25
C ALA A 152 -8.42 15.30 4.42
N ALA A 153 -9.68 15.03 4.79
CA ALA A 153 -10.67 16.09 5.04
C ALA A 153 -10.31 16.93 6.27
N SER A 154 -9.89 16.30 7.37
CA SER A 154 -9.47 17.03 8.57
C SER A 154 -8.26 17.91 8.31
N PHE A 155 -7.28 17.42 7.56
CA PHE A 155 -6.13 18.20 7.11
C PHE A 155 -6.56 19.42 6.29
N LYS A 156 -7.43 19.24 5.31
CA LYS A 156 -7.90 20.32 4.45
C LYS A 156 -8.59 21.43 5.25
N VAL A 157 -9.47 21.08 6.17
CA VAL A 157 -10.21 22.03 6.99
C VAL A 157 -9.27 22.92 7.80
N ILE A 158 -8.33 22.35 8.53
CA ILE A 158 -7.42 23.13 9.37
C ILE A 158 -6.37 23.87 8.55
N SER A 159 -5.86 23.28 7.47
CA SER A 159 -4.88 23.94 6.61
C SER A 159 -5.45 25.16 5.90
N ASP A 160 -6.66 25.04 5.34
CA ASP A 160 -7.32 26.16 4.66
C ASP A 160 -7.56 27.35 5.60
N ALA A 161 -7.97 27.09 6.84
CA ALA A 161 -8.17 28.13 7.84
C ALA A 161 -6.86 28.81 8.26
N LEU A 162 -5.80 28.03 8.46
CA LEU A 162 -4.48 28.57 8.81
C LEU A 162 -3.84 29.36 7.66
N GLU A 163 -4.04 28.95 6.42
CA GLU A 163 -3.55 29.70 5.24
C GLU A 163 -4.14 31.11 5.18
N MET A 164 -5.36 31.33 5.64
CA MET A 164 -6.00 32.63 5.68
C MET A 164 -5.34 33.60 6.65
N VAL A 165 -4.74 33.09 7.74
CA VAL A 165 -4.09 33.92 8.77
C VAL A 165 -2.57 33.92 8.66
N GLU A 166 -2.00 32.88 8.05
CA GLU A 166 -0.55 32.75 7.87
C GLU A 166 -0.25 32.06 6.55
N ALA A 167 -0.15 32.84 5.47
CA ALA A 167 0.13 32.32 4.14
C ALA A 167 1.45 31.52 4.10
N GLY A 168 1.41 30.33 3.47
CA GLY A 168 2.56 29.43 3.32
C GLY A 168 2.80 28.48 4.51
N VAL A 169 1.97 28.50 5.54
CA VAL A 169 2.12 27.66 6.72
C VAL A 169 2.03 26.17 6.36
N THR A 170 1.08 25.78 5.53
CA THR A 170 0.88 24.39 5.12
C THR A 170 2.11 23.84 4.40
N ASP A 171 2.63 24.56 3.42
CA ASP A 171 3.81 24.15 2.65
C ASP A 171 5.04 23.99 3.56
N ARG A 172 5.18 24.86 4.55
CA ARG A 172 6.26 24.77 5.52
C ARG A 172 6.18 23.47 6.35
N PHE A 173 5.01 23.11 6.82
CA PHE A 173 4.80 21.86 7.56
C PHE A 173 4.97 20.63 6.68
N VAL A 174 4.44 20.66 5.46
CA VAL A 174 4.61 19.57 4.50
C VAL A 174 6.09 19.36 4.15
N THR A 175 6.82 20.43 3.87
CA THR A 175 8.26 20.35 3.57
C THR A 175 9.05 19.80 4.76
N SER A 176 8.74 20.23 5.97
CA SER A 176 9.38 19.72 7.19
C SER A 176 9.09 18.24 7.41
N TYR A 177 7.85 17.82 7.19
CA TYR A 177 7.45 16.42 7.28
C TYR A 177 8.22 15.54 6.27
N GLU A 178 8.32 15.97 5.02
CA GLU A 178 9.04 15.24 3.98
C GLU A 178 10.53 15.07 4.29
N LYS A 179 11.16 16.05 4.94
CA LYS A 179 12.56 15.97 5.36
C LYS A 179 12.81 14.99 6.50
N THR A 180 11.85 14.82 7.40
CA THR A 180 11.98 14.00 8.61
C THR A 180 11.28 12.64 8.49
N ARG A 181 10.55 12.42 7.39
CA ARG A 181 9.84 11.17 7.15
C ARG A 181 10.82 10.01 7.12
N GLU A 182 10.61 9.03 8.00
CA GLU A 182 11.29 7.76 7.89
C GLU A 182 10.92 7.08 6.56
N GLN A 183 11.92 6.56 5.85
CA GLN A 183 11.65 5.72 4.70
C GLN A 183 11.05 4.41 5.20
N ILE A 184 9.75 4.27 5.02
CA ILE A 184 9.04 3.05 5.38
C ILE A 184 9.39 2.00 4.32
N ARG A 185 10.07 0.94 4.77
CA ARG A 185 10.39 -0.21 3.93
C ARG A 185 9.56 -1.39 4.41
N PHE A 186 8.66 -1.83 3.58
CA PHE A 186 7.86 -3.01 3.83
C PHE A 186 8.43 -4.26 3.15
#